data_561a95ada3578a58b991bb282f534e58
#
_entry.id   561a95ada3578a58b991bb282f534e58
#
_cell.length_a   1.000
_cell.length_b   1.000
_cell.length_c   1.000
_cell.angle_alpha   90.00
_cell.angle_beta   90.00
_cell.angle_gamma   90.00
#
_symmetry.space_group_name_H-M   'P 1'
#
loop_
_entity.id
_entity.type
_entity.pdbx_description
1 polymer ?
#
loop_
_entity_poly.entity_id
_entity_poly.type
_entity_poly.pdbx_seq_one_letter_code
_entity_poly.pdbx_strand_id
1 'polypeptide(L)'
;VIGQIHPICKVMFGLPAISGLVRPFLLTFLALALLVPVAPSAPLAQDNPSGLPLPRFVSTRSSPINVRVGPGTRYEIAWNFLVPGVPVEIIQEFDTWRKIRDSEGDEGWVHQSLLVGTRIGYATPLLANGEVEMRANPSEGAPLRARLASGVKVTISACNGEWCQVSAGQPHERASYNGWVRQAELWGVYPDEDFD
;
A
#
# COMPACT_ATOMS: atom_id res chain seq x y z
N VAL A 1 -30.44 7.55 17.83
CA VAL A 1 -30.23 9.02 17.64
C VAL A 1 -29.71 9.21 16.24
N ILE A 2 -30.55 9.82 15.41
CA ILE A 2 -30.37 10.02 13.95
C ILE A 2 -29.46 11.23 13.77
N GLY A 3 -28.27 11.02 13.19
CA GLY A 3 -27.36 12.09 12.75
C GLY A 3 -27.70 12.55 11.35
N GLN A 4 -28.04 13.82 11.19
CA GLN A 4 -28.39 14.45 9.93
C GLN A 4 -27.18 14.63 9.01
N ILE A 5 -27.35 14.25 7.74
CA ILE A 5 -26.42 14.50 6.63
C ILE A 5 -26.69 15.90 6.13
N HIS A 6 -25.69 16.80 6.14
CA HIS A 6 -25.79 18.12 5.54
C HIS A 6 -25.35 18.04 4.07
N PRO A 7 -26.18 18.47 3.11
CA PRO A 7 -25.76 18.58 1.72
C PRO A 7 -24.93 19.85 1.52
N ILE A 8 -23.75 19.71 0.92
CA ILE A 8 -22.90 20.82 0.50
C ILE A 8 -23.54 21.49 -0.71
N CYS A 9 -24.04 22.68 -0.51
CA CYS A 9 -24.62 23.53 -1.54
C CYS A 9 -23.51 24.15 -2.39
N LYS A 10 -23.37 23.71 -3.66
CA LYS A 10 -22.43 24.28 -4.62
C LYS A 10 -23.09 25.43 -5.37
N VAL A 11 -22.67 26.65 -5.05
CA VAL A 11 -23.13 27.86 -5.76
C VAL A 11 -22.46 27.94 -7.13
N MET A 12 -23.25 27.80 -8.19
CA MET A 12 -22.83 28.09 -9.57
C MET A 12 -22.96 29.59 -9.84
N PHE A 13 -21.84 30.27 -10.06
CA PHE A 13 -21.84 31.62 -10.61
C PHE A 13 -22.03 31.56 -12.12
N GLY A 14 -23.13 32.08 -12.59
CA GLY A 14 -23.43 32.29 -14.02
C GLY A 14 -22.62 33.46 -14.57
N LEU A 15 -21.94 33.24 -15.69
CA LEU A 15 -21.32 34.31 -16.49
C LEU A 15 -22.32 34.82 -17.51
N PRO A 16 -22.37 36.14 -17.76
CA PRO A 16 -23.30 36.74 -18.74
C PRO A 16 -22.80 36.50 -20.17
N ALA A 17 -23.75 36.18 -21.05
CA ALA A 17 -23.55 36.06 -22.48
C ALA A 17 -23.31 37.43 -23.10
N ILE A 18 -22.16 37.63 -23.75
CA ILE A 18 -21.91 38.81 -24.63
C ILE A 18 -22.14 38.36 -26.05
N SER A 19 -23.26 38.80 -26.64
CA SER A 19 -23.54 38.67 -28.06
C SER A 19 -22.82 39.79 -28.81
N GLY A 20 -21.70 39.42 -29.46
CA GLY A 20 -20.96 40.28 -30.39
C GLY A 20 -20.97 39.70 -31.78
N LEU A 21 -21.72 40.35 -32.68
CA LEU A 21 -21.82 40.06 -34.10
C LEU A 21 -20.50 40.48 -34.78
N VAL A 22 -19.69 39.55 -35.27
CA VAL A 22 -18.52 39.88 -36.12
C VAL A 22 -18.54 39.03 -37.38
N ARG A 23 -18.51 39.74 -38.51
CA ARG A 23 -18.55 39.29 -39.90
C ARG A 23 -17.38 38.33 -40.24
N PRO A 24 -17.58 37.39 -41.18
CA PRO A 24 -16.53 36.48 -41.59
C PRO A 24 -15.58 37.16 -42.56
N PHE A 25 -14.32 37.35 -42.18
CA PHE A 25 -13.23 37.54 -43.13
C PHE A 25 -12.63 36.19 -43.45
N LEU A 26 -12.81 35.75 -44.69
CA LEU A 26 -12.26 34.56 -45.28
C LEU A 26 -10.76 34.74 -45.48
N LEU A 27 -9.94 34.24 -44.56
CA LEU A 27 -8.50 34.07 -44.74
C LEU A 27 -8.19 32.59 -44.64
N THR A 28 -8.06 31.94 -45.79
CA THR A 28 -7.54 30.58 -45.93
C THR A 28 -6.07 30.53 -45.52
N PHE A 29 -5.78 30.26 -44.25
CA PHE A 29 -4.45 29.83 -43.83
C PHE A 29 -4.35 28.32 -44.00
N LEU A 30 -3.57 27.89 -44.98
CA LEU A 30 -3.14 26.51 -45.16
C LEU A 30 -2.20 26.16 -44.02
N ALA A 31 -2.74 25.69 -42.90
CA ALA A 31 -1.93 25.20 -41.80
C ALA A 31 -1.39 23.80 -42.13
N LEU A 32 -0.14 23.79 -42.59
CA LEU A 32 0.67 22.56 -42.69
C LEU A 32 0.92 22.06 -41.26
N ALA A 33 0.05 21.17 -40.75
CA ALA A 33 0.22 20.54 -39.47
C ALA A 33 1.44 19.60 -39.53
N LEU A 34 2.56 20.06 -39.01
CA LEU A 34 3.72 19.21 -38.69
C LEU A 34 3.28 18.23 -37.60
N LEU A 35 2.92 17.01 -37.98
CA LEU A 35 2.79 15.88 -37.06
C LEU A 35 4.17 15.59 -36.47
N VAL A 36 4.47 16.21 -35.33
CA VAL A 36 5.63 15.82 -34.52
C VAL A 36 5.24 14.53 -33.80
N PRO A 37 5.93 13.39 -34.06
CA PRO A 37 5.66 12.19 -33.30
C PRO A 37 6.05 12.44 -31.83
N VAL A 38 5.06 12.44 -30.93
CA VAL A 38 5.30 12.42 -29.49
C VAL A 38 5.82 11.02 -29.16
N ALA A 39 7.15 10.89 -29.06
CA ALA A 39 7.74 9.67 -28.56
C ALA A 39 7.27 9.46 -27.10
N PRO A 40 6.80 8.25 -26.73
CA PRO A 40 6.50 7.96 -25.34
C PRO A 40 7.78 8.16 -24.53
N SER A 41 7.76 9.11 -23.58
CA SER A 41 8.84 9.26 -22.61
C SER A 41 8.88 8.00 -21.76
N ALA A 42 9.98 7.25 -21.87
CA ALA A 42 10.24 6.13 -20.97
C ALA A 42 10.21 6.67 -19.52
N PRO A 43 9.57 5.96 -18.58
CA PRO A 43 9.64 6.34 -17.18
C PRO A 43 11.11 6.38 -16.78
N LEU A 44 11.55 7.51 -16.21
CA LEU A 44 12.88 7.62 -15.63
C LEU A 44 12.98 6.52 -14.56
N ALA A 45 13.90 5.59 -14.73
CA ALA A 45 14.21 4.60 -13.71
C ALA A 45 14.53 5.38 -12.43
N GLN A 46 13.73 5.23 -11.39
CA GLN A 46 14.04 5.80 -10.09
C GLN A 46 15.37 5.20 -9.64
N ASP A 47 16.32 6.08 -9.31
CA ASP A 47 17.59 5.66 -8.75
C ASP A 47 17.28 4.92 -7.45
N ASN A 48 17.41 3.58 -7.49
CA ASN A 48 17.05 2.69 -6.40
C ASN A 48 18.33 2.17 -5.75
N PRO A 49 18.82 2.81 -4.68
CA PRO A 49 20.11 2.50 -4.06
C PRO A 49 20.30 1.05 -3.65
N SER A 50 19.21 0.33 -3.34
CA SER A 50 19.29 -1.09 -2.98
C SER A 50 19.33 -2.04 -4.18
N GLY A 51 18.96 -1.59 -5.38
CA GLY A 51 18.76 -2.44 -6.56
C GLY A 51 17.55 -3.38 -6.48
N LEU A 52 16.76 -3.30 -5.39
CA LEU A 52 15.58 -4.16 -5.19
C LEU A 52 14.34 -3.51 -5.78
N PRO A 53 13.34 -4.29 -6.22
CA PRO A 53 12.08 -3.76 -6.75
C PRO A 53 11.36 -2.81 -5.78
N LEU A 54 10.68 -1.81 -6.34
CA LEU A 54 9.78 -0.92 -5.63
C LEU A 54 8.41 -0.92 -6.34
N PRO A 55 7.31 -0.90 -5.58
CA PRO A 55 7.25 -1.04 -4.13
C PRO A 55 7.55 -2.48 -3.67
N ARG A 56 7.83 -2.66 -2.36
CA ARG A 56 8.00 -3.99 -1.77
C ARG A 56 7.66 -4.01 -0.29
N PHE A 57 7.13 -5.13 0.19
CA PHE A 57 6.86 -5.34 1.61
C PHE A 57 8.08 -5.85 2.37
N VAL A 58 8.24 -5.32 3.57
CA VAL A 58 9.25 -5.72 4.58
C VAL A 58 8.62 -5.59 5.97
N SER A 59 9.37 -5.89 7.02
CA SER A 59 8.91 -5.66 8.39
C SER A 59 9.94 -4.92 9.24
N THR A 60 9.47 -4.33 10.34
CA THR A 60 10.34 -3.70 11.32
C THR A 60 11.10 -4.77 12.12
N ARG A 61 12.41 -4.54 12.33
CA ARG A 61 13.30 -5.50 13.02
C ARG A 61 13.12 -5.49 14.54
N SER A 62 12.98 -4.30 15.12
CA SER A 62 13.00 -4.06 16.55
C SER A 62 11.94 -3.04 16.95
N SER A 63 11.92 -2.66 18.23
CA SER A 63 11.12 -1.57 18.78
C SER A 63 11.87 -0.88 19.93
N PRO A 64 11.66 0.41 20.18
CA PRO A 64 10.88 1.33 19.34
C PRO A 64 11.61 1.73 18.06
N ILE A 65 10.85 2.05 17.00
CA ILE A 65 11.38 2.59 15.74
C ILE A 65 10.77 3.96 15.49
N ASN A 66 11.62 4.95 15.29
CA ASN A 66 11.22 6.30 14.92
C ASN A 66 10.97 6.37 13.41
N VAL A 67 9.77 6.78 13.01
CA VAL A 67 9.44 7.17 11.66
C VAL A 67 9.51 8.68 11.54
N ARG A 68 10.18 9.20 10.53
CA ARG A 68 10.51 10.62 10.38
C ARG A 68 9.81 11.24 9.17
N VAL A 69 9.64 12.55 9.18
CA VAL A 69 9.05 13.29 8.06
C VAL A 69 9.99 13.39 6.85
N GLY A 70 11.28 13.04 6.99
CA GLY A 70 12.27 13.12 5.92
C GLY A 70 13.44 12.14 6.10
N PRO A 71 14.26 11.95 5.04
CA PRO A 71 15.34 10.98 5.00
C PRO A 71 16.59 11.47 5.75
N GLY A 72 16.59 11.40 7.06
CA GLY A 72 17.72 11.77 7.90
C GLY A 72 17.38 11.97 9.36
N THR A 73 18.38 11.86 10.23
CA THR A 73 18.20 12.01 11.68
C THR A 73 17.87 13.44 12.12
N ARG A 74 18.16 14.44 11.26
CA ARG A 74 17.83 15.85 11.48
C ARG A 74 16.33 16.17 11.32
N TYR A 75 15.58 15.27 10.65
CA TYR A 75 14.16 15.46 10.47
C TYR A 75 13.39 15.04 11.72
N GLU A 76 12.27 15.70 11.97
CA GLU A 76 11.39 15.40 13.09
C GLU A 76 10.82 14.00 13.04
N ILE A 77 10.51 13.44 14.20
CA ILE A 77 9.82 12.17 14.33
C ILE A 77 8.34 12.45 14.10
N ALA A 78 7.75 11.77 13.12
CA ALA A 78 6.33 11.83 12.85
C ALA A 78 5.55 10.92 13.81
N TRP A 79 6.00 9.66 13.97
CA TRP A 79 5.45 8.71 14.95
C TRP A 79 6.48 7.60 15.28
N ASN A 80 6.09 6.70 16.17
CA ASN A 80 6.91 5.57 16.58
C ASN A 80 6.16 4.25 16.46
N PHE A 81 6.81 3.22 15.93
CA PHE A 81 6.35 1.85 16.12
C PHE A 81 6.88 1.31 17.44
N LEU A 82 5.95 0.90 18.32
CA LEU A 82 6.29 0.44 19.68
C LEU A 82 6.38 -1.09 19.80
N VAL A 83 6.11 -1.81 18.70
CA VAL A 83 6.20 -3.27 18.63
C VAL A 83 7.08 -3.70 17.47
N PRO A 84 7.84 -4.80 17.58
CA PRO A 84 8.61 -5.33 16.46
C PRO A 84 7.72 -6.05 15.46
N GLY A 85 8.22 -6.26 14.24
CA GLY A 85 7.53 -7.01 13.21
C GLY A 85 6.26 -6.31 12.71
N VAL A 86 6.26 -4.97 12.61
CA VAL A 86 5.21 -4.23 11.91
C VAL A 86 5.48 -4.39 10.42
N PRO A 87 4.53 -4.92 9.62
CA PRO A 87 4.67 -4.92 8.17
C PRO A 87 4.60 -3.49 7.65
N VAL A 88 5.43 -3.18 6.66
CA VAL A 88 5.46 -1.88 5.98
C VAL A 88 5.82 -2.08 4.52
N GLU A 89 5.30 -1.22 3.66
CA GLU A 89 5.64 -1.19 2.25
C GLU A 89 6.71 -0.14 1.99
N ILE A 90 7.87 -0.50 1.42
CA ILE A 90 8.86 0.48 0.94
C ILE A 90 8.40 0.98 -0.42
N ILE A 91 8.14 2.28 -0.50
CA ILE A 91 7.65 2.94 -1.73
C ILE A 91 8.70 3.82 -2.41
N GLN A 92 9.76 4.19 -1.68
CA GLN A 92 10.85 5.01 -2.19
C GLN A 92 12.12 4.77 -1.39
N GLU A 93 13.28 4.98 -2.01
CA GLU A 93 14.58 4.93 -1.36
C GLU A 93 15.35 6.23 -1.56
N PHE A 94 16.12 6.61 -0.55
CA PHE A 94 17.08 7.70 -0.62
C PHE A 94 18.28 7.36 0.27
N ASP A 95 19.44 7.14 -0.35
CA ASP A 95 20.65 6.70 0.38
C ASP A 95 20.36 5.49 1.30
N THR A 96 20.57 5.62 2.59
CA THR A 96 20.30 4.60 3.61
C THR A 96 18.87 4.66 4.17
N TRP A 97 18.04 5.56 3.68
CA TRP A 97 16.66 5.76 4.15
C TRP A 97 15.65 5.13 3.21
N ARG A 98 14.57 4.63 3.80
CA ARG A 98 13.44 4.02 3.09
C ARG A 98 12.17 4.77 3.44
N LYS A 99 11.47 5.27 2.44
CA LYS A 99 10.13 5.81 2.62
C LYS A 99 9.19 4.63 2.69
N ILE A 100 8.51 4.53 3.80
CA ILE A 100 7.57 3.43 4.06
C ILE A 100 6.14 3.96 4.01
N ARG A 101 5.20 3.04 3.75
CA ARG A 101 3.77 3.20 3.96
C ARG A 101 3.33 2.09 4.90
N ASP A 102 2.51 2.41 5.90
CA ASP A 102 1.94 1.43 6.81
C ASP A 102 0.54 0.97 6.36
N SER A 103 -0.10 0.11 7.16
CA SER A 103 -1.42 -0.44 6.86
C SER A 103 -2.57 0.57 6.95
N GLU A 104 -2.33 1.72 7.56
CA GLU A 104 -3.31 2.82 7.66
C GLU A 104 -3.14 3.82 6.51
N GLY A 105 -2.06 3.68 5.73
CA GLY A 105 -1.72 4.53 4.59
C GLY A 105 -0.78 5.68 4.96
N ASP A 106 -0.32 5.76 6.20
CA ASP A 106 0.60 6.79 6.64
C ASP A 106 2.01 6.57 6.08
N GLU A 107 2.67 7.65 5.65
CA GLU A 107 3.97 7.60 5.00
C GLU A 107 5.04 8.35 5.79
N GLY A 108 6.23 7.75 5.89
CA GLY A 108 7.37 8.38 6.54
C GLY A 108 8.68 7.66 6.25
N TRP A 109 9.76 8.13 6.84
CA TRP A 109 11.12 7.66 6.56
C TRP A 109 11.70 6.88 7.73
N VAL A 110 12.26 5.71 7.42
CA VAL A 110 12.93 4.82 8.37
C VAL A 110 14.31 4.47 7.83
N HIS A 111 15.31 4.37 8.70
CA HIS A 111 16.64 3.92 8.30
C HIS A 111 16.62 2.42 7.96
N GLN A 112 17.27 2.02 6.87
CA GLN A 112 17.22 0.65 6.34
C GLN A 112 17.64 -0.42 7.35
N SER A 113 18.56 -0.14 8.29
CA SER A 113 19.01 -1.09 9.29
C SER A 113 17.93 -1.53 10.29
N LEU A 114 16.84 -0.76 10.37
CA LEU A 114 15.70 -1.05 11.23
C LEU A 114 14.63 -1.92 10.56
N LEU A 115 14.86 -2.27 9.29
CA LEU A 115 13.97 -3.11 8.49
C LEU A 115 14.61 -4.48 8.24
N VAL A 116 13.76 -5.47 7.98
CA VAL A 116 14.16 -6.86 7.66
C VAL A 116 13.20 -7.43 6.63
N GLY A 117 13.74 -8.32 5.76
CA GLY A 117 12.97 -8.94 4.68
C GLY A 117 11.95 -10.00 5.12
N THR A 118 11.81 -10.28 6.43
CA THR A 118 10.77 -11.21 6.92
C THR A 118 9.40 -10.72 6.49
N ARG A 119 8.66 -11.60 5.83
CA ARG A 119 7.32 -11.29 5.35
C ARG A 119 6.32 -11.44 6.48
N ILE A 120 5.82 -10.32 6.95
CA ILE A 120 4.76 -10.23 7.96
C ILE A 120 3.58 -9.53 7.32
N GLY A 121 2.37 -9.99 7.64
CA GLY A 121 1.13 -9.35 7.21
C GLY A 121 0.15 -9.18 8.36
N TYR A 122 -0.88 -8.41 8.09
CA TYR A 122 -2.06 -8.29 8.93
C TYR A 122 -3.26 -8.97 8.26
N ALA A 123 -4.03 -9.71 9.05
CA ALA A 123 -5.33 -10.21 8.63
C ALA A 123 -6.28 -9.03 8.38
N THR A 124 -6.80 -8.91 7.17
CA THR A 124 -7.69 -7.84 6.72
C THR A 124 -8.95 -8.44 6.12
N PRO A 125 -9.98 -8.76 6.94
CA PRO A 125 -11.21 -9.34 6.43
C PRO A 125 -11.86 -8.46 5.37
N LEU A 126 -12.39 -9.07 4.31
CA LEU A 126 -13.10 -8.36 3.23
C LEU A 126 -14.41 -7.70 3.73
N LEU A 127 -14.98 -8.23 4.80
CA LEU A 127 -16.18 -7.68 5.44
C LEU A 127 -15.81 -6.91 6.70
N ALA A 128 -16.38 -5.75 6.90
CA ALA A 128 -16.24 -4.98 8.12
C ALA A 128 -16.68 -5.84 9.32
N ASN A 129 -15.87 -5.89 10.38
CA ASN A 129 -16.04 -6.76 11.57
C ASN A 129 -16.03 -8.27 11.26
N GLY A 130 -15.52 -8.67 10.08
CA GLY A 130 -15.32 -10.07 9.73
C GLY A 130 -14.09 -10.68 10.40
N GLU A 131 -13.93 -11.97 10.17
CA GLU A 131 -12.75 -12.75 10.54
C GLU A 131 -12.16 -13.37 9.28
N VAL A 132 -10.84 -13.54 9.27
CA VAL A 132 -10.13 -14.22 8.18
C VAL A 132 -10.02 -15.70 8.52
N GLU A 133 -10.47 -16.57 7.62
CA GLU A 133 -10.42 -18.01 7.83
C GLU A 133 -9.05 -18.58 7.48
N MET A 134 -8.39 -19.20 8.45
CA MET A 134 -7.19 -19.99 8.23
C MET A 134 -7.59 -21.45 8.02
N ARG A 135 -7.22 -22.01 6.88
CA ARG A 135 -7.56 -23.37 6.47
C ARG A 135 -6.36 -24.32 6.46
N ALA A 136 -6.63 -25.62 6.49
CA ALA A 136 -5.58 -26.64 6.48
C ALA A 136 -4.80 -26.71 5.17
N ASN A 137 -5.44 -26.42 4.04
CA ASN A 137 -4.90 -26.46 2.69
C ASN A 137 -5.41 -25.24 1.91
N PRO A 138 -4.78 -24.84 0.77
CA PRO A 138 -5.20 -23.72 -0.06
C PRO A 138 -6.45 -24.07 -0.88
N SER A 139 -7.58 -24.20 -0.22
CA SER A 139 -8.87 -24.56 -0.83
C SER A 139 -10.03 -24.15 0.07
N GLU A 140 -11.12 -23.65 -0.53
CA GLU A 140 -12.35 -23.28 0.18
C GLU A 140 -12.99 -24.45 0.96
N GLY A 141 -12.88 -25.66 0.44
CA GLY A 141 -13.42 -26.86 1.07
C GLY A 141 -12.52 -27.45 2.16
N ALA A 142 -11.32 -26.89 2.38
CA ALA A 142 -10.39 -27.43 3.37
C ALA A 142 -10.90 -27.19 4.80
N PRO A 143 -10.55 -28.07 5.76
CA PRO A 143 -10.93 -27.90 7.14
C PRO A 143 -10.42 -26.57 7.73
N LEU A 144 -11.28 -25.88 8.47
CA LEU A 144 -10.93 -24.68 9.21
C LEU A 144 -9.97 -25.03 10.36
N ARG A 145 -8.89 -24.28 10.51
CA ARG A 145 -7.93 -24.40 11.60
C ARG A 145 -8.08 -23.31 12.65
N ALA A 146 -8.32 -22.08 12.18
CA ALA A 146 -8.49 -20.93 13.06
C ALA A 146 -9.29 -19.84 12.35
N ARG A 147 -9.79 -18.87 13.12
CA ARG A 147 -10.30 -17.60 12.63
C ARG A 147 -9.45 -16.49 13.21
N LEU A 148 -8.98 -15.62 12.32
CA LEU A 148 -8.12 -14.50 12.67
C LEU A 148 -8.99 -13.23 12.70
N ALA A 149 -8.99 -12.54 13.81
CA ALA A 149 -9.60 -11.22 13.88
C ALA A 149 -8.84 -10.22 13.01
N SER A 150 -9.50 -9.14 12.61
CA SER A 150 -8.87 -8.04 11.90
C SER A 150 -7.64 -7.51 12.65
N GLY A 151 -6.55 -7.25 11.93
CA GLY A 151 -5.29 -6.74 12.49
C GLY A 151 -4.41 -7.80 13.16
N VAL A 152 -4.83 -9.06 13.20
CA VAL A 152 -3.95 -10.14 13.69
C VAL A 152 -2.73 -10.24 12.80
N LYS A 153 -1.56 -10.20 13.43
CA LYS A 153 -0.27 -10.32 12.77
C LYS A 153 0.06 -11.76 12.45
N VAL A 154 0.47 -12.02 11.21
CA VAL A 154 0.90 -13.34 10.72
C VAL A 154 2.26 -13.26 10.05
N THR A 155 3.05 -14.30 10.20
CA THR A 155 4.25 -14.51 9.37
C THR A 155 3.86 -15.27 8.11
N ILE A 156 4.29 -14.78 6.95
CA ILE A 156 3.96 -15.34 5.65
C ILE A 156 5.19 -16.09 5.13
N SER A 157 5.04 -17.37 4.82
CA SER A 157 6.13 -18.21 4.34
C SER A 157 6.10 -18.44 2.84
N ALA A 158 4.92 -18.50 2.23
CA ALA A 158 4.74 -18.71 0.80
C ALA A 158 3.40 -18.14 0.35
N CYS A 159 3.30 -17.72 -0.91
CA CYS A 159 2.05 -17.36 -1.58
C CYS A 159 2.03 -17.93 -2.99
N ASN A 160 0.84 -18.26 -3.52
CA ASN A 160 0.66 -18.86 -4.86
C ASN A 160 -0.27 -18.03 -5.76
N GLY A 161 -0.43 -16.73 -5.47
CA GLY A 161 -1.31 -15.83 -6.21
C GLY A 161 -2.77 -15.83 -5.70
N GLU A 162 -3.18 -16.83 -4.95
CA GLU A 162 -4.56 -16.92 -4.42
C GLU A 162 -4.58 -17.15 -2.91
N TRP A 163 -3.66 -17.95 -2.42
CA TRP A 163 -3.53 -18.34 -1.03
C TRP A 163 -2.11 -18.11 -0.52
N CYS A 164 -1.99 -17.70 0.73
CA CYS A 164 -0.71 -17.62 1.42
C CYS A 164 -0.65 -18.60 2.59
N GLN A 165 0.50 -19.27 2.72
CA GLN A 165 0.81 -20.07 3.88
C GLN A 165 1.29 -19.16 4.99
N VAL A 166 0.60 -19.18 6.12
CA VAL A 166 0.85 -18.28 7.23
C VAL A 166 0.98 -19.02 8.56
N SER A 167 1.68 -18.38 9.49
CA SER A 167 1.67 -18.76 10.90
C SER A 167 1.22 -17.57 11.75
N ALA A 168 0.25 -17.82 12.63
CA ALA A 168 -0.25 -16.89 13.64
C ALA A 168 0.17 -17.37 15.02
N GLY A 169 0.54 -16.43 15.88
CA GLY A 169 1.02 -16.68 17.23
C GLY A 169 2.30 -15.92 17.53
N GLN A 170 2.54 -15.62 18.79
CA GLN A 170 3.78 -14.97 19.20
C GLN A 170 4.84 -16.02 19.60
N PRO A 171 6.14 -15.70 19.49
CA PRO A 171 7.22 -16.65 19.82
C PRO A 171 7.17 -17.21 21.25
N HIS A 172 6.41 -16.58 22.14
CA HIS A 172 6.24 -16.96 23.53
C HIS A 172 4.85 -17.53 23.86
N GLU A 173 3.95 -17.59 22.88
CA GLU A 173 2.64 -18.20 23.07
C GLU A 173 2.73 -19.73 22.91
N ARG A 174 1.98 -20.46 23.77
CA ARG A 174 1.94 -21.92 23.76
C ARG A 174 1.26 -22.51 22.53
N ALA A 175 0.53 -21.70 21.77
CA ALA A 175 -0.17 -22.12 20.57
C ALA A 175 0.24 -21.23 19.38
N SER A 176 0.89 -21.83 18.39
CA SER A 176 1.03 -21.24 17.07
C SER A 176 0.12 -22.01 16.09
N TYR A 177 -0.65 -21.28 15.32
CA TYR A 177 -1.52 -21.84 14.30
C TYR A 177 -0.87 -21.67 12.95
N ASN A 178 -0.79 -22.74 12.17
CA ASN A 178 -0.26 -22.72 10.81
C ASN A 178 -1.35 -23.14 9.84
N GLY A 179 -1.45 -22.46 8.70
CA GLY A 179 -2.44 -22.78 7.71
C GLY A 179 -2.38 -21.85 6.51
N TRP A 180 -3.43 -21.88 5.74
CA TRP A 180 -3.57 -21.12 4.50
C TRP A 180 -4.68 -20.10 4.64
N VAL A 181 -4.41 -18.88 4.18
CA VAL A 181 -5.32 -17.74 4.21
C VAL A 181 -5.45 -17.20 2.79
N ARG A 182 -6.62 -16.69 2.42
CA ARG A 182 -6.80 -15.98 1.15
C ARG A 182 -5.85 -14.79 1.08
N GLN A 183 -5.09 -14.69 -0.03
CA GLN A 183 -4.13 -13.60 -0.24
C GLN A 183 -4.82 -12.23 -0.22
N ALA A 184 -6.03 -12.14 -0.78
CA ALA A 184 -6.84 -10.92 -0.76
C ALA A 184 -7.27 -10.46 0.66
N GLU A 185 -7.14 -11.32 1.67
CA GLU A 185 -7.46 -11.02 3.07
C GLU A 185 -6.21 -10.76 3.92
N LEU A 186 -5.10 -10.43 3.26
CA LEU A 186 -3.84 -10.07 3.90
C LEU A 186 -3.34 -8.71 3.41
N TRP A 187 -2.98 -7.83 4.33
CA TRP A 187 -2.13 -6.69 4.04
C TRP A 187 -0.67 -7.09 4.31
N GLY A 188 0.24 -6.84 3.38
CA GLY A 188 1.64 -7.27 3.47
C GLY A 188 2.09 -8.16 2.31
N VAL A 189 1.18 -8.41 1.37
CA VAL A 189 1.42 -9.10 0.09
C VAL A 189 0.70 -8.37 -1.04
N TYR A 190 1.21 -8.48 -2.26
CA TYR A 190 0.53 -7.95 -3.44
C TYR A 190 -0.49 -8.96 -3.99
N PRO A 191 -1.56 -8.48 -4.67
CA PRO A 191 -2.40 -9.36 -5.47
C PRO A 191 -1.54 -10.16 -6.46
N ASP A 192 -1.83 -11.43 -6.62
CA ASP A 192 -1.16 -12.35 -7.55
C ASP A 192 0.35 -12.56 -7.29
N GLU A 193 0.87 -12.13 -6.14
CA GLU A 193 2.26 -12.36 -5.75
C GLU A 193 2.47 -13.87 -5.49
N ASP A 194 3.52 -14.44 -6.11
CA ASP A 194 3.91 -15.85 -5.99
C ASP A 194 5.34 -15.92 -5.47
N PHE A 195 5.54 -16.61 -4.35
CA PHE A 195 6.86 -16.85 -3.75
C PHE A 195 6.81 -17.97 -2.72
N ASP A 196 7.95 -18.61 -2.47
CA ASP A 196 8.22 -19.68 -1.50
C ASP A 196 9.57 -19.48 -0.74
#